data_6b76027448c982d98f1c00f857d3bee1
#
_entry.id   6b76027448c982d98f1c00f857d3bee1
#
_cell.length_a   1.000
_cell.length_b   1.000
_cell.length_c   1.000
_cell.angle_alpha   90.00
_cell.angle_beta   90.00
_cell.angle_gamma   90.00
#
_symmetry.space_group_name_H-M   'P 1'
#
loop_
_entity.id
_entity.type
_entity.pdbx_description
1 polymer ?
#
loop_
_entity_poly.entity_id
_entity_poly.type
_entity_poly.pdbx_seq_one_letter_code
_entity_poly.pdbx_strand_id
1 'polypeptide(L)'
;MEIIISNWWVIILVIVSLIFVKNFSKKSKVDIKKLIKEGAVIVDVRTEAEYNSGHIEKSINVPLGDLTYRIGEFNKEDKIITVCAAGIRAESAKKYFNSKGYNATNGGKWSNIKDII
;
A
#
# COMPACT_ATOMS: atom_id res chain seq x y z
N MET A 1 24.00 16.50 -40.11
CA MET A 1 24.32 17.29 -38.92
C MET A 1 23.17 18.15 -38.42
N GLU A 2 22.43 18.79 -39.28
CA GLU A 2 21.27 19.60 -38.89
C GLU A 2 20.17 18.78 -38.25
N ILE A 3 19.98 17.53 -38.68
CA ILE A 3 18.97 16.60 -38.14
C ILE A 3 19.27 16.29 -36.66
N ILE A 4 20.52 16.14 -36.28
CA ILE A 4 20.95 15.86 -34.92
C ILE A 4 20.69 17.05 -34.00
N ILE A 5 20.95 18.25 -34.48
CA ILE A 5 20.76 19.51 -33.74
C ILE A 5 19.26 19.81 -33.57
N SER A 6 18.47 19.62 -34.62
CA SER A 6 17.03 19.91 -34.61
C SER A 6 16.23 18.93 -33.76
N ASN A 7 16.74 17.73 -33.50
CA ASN A 7 16.06 16.68 -32.73
C ASN A 7 16.63 16.47 -31.33
N TRP A 8 17.52 17.35 -30.87
CA TRP A 8 18.11 17.22 -29.53
C TRP A 8 17.07 17.28 -28.43
N TRP A 9 16.07 18.12 -28.57
CA TRP A 9 14.97 18.21 -27.60
C TRP A 9 14.20 16.90 -27.48
N VAL A 10 14.07 16.09 -28.54
CA VAL A 10 13.46 14.76 -28.52
C VAL A 10 14.29 13.81 -27.64
N ILE A 11 15.61 13.84 -27.78
CA ILE A 11 16.54 13.05 -26.96
C ILE A 11 16.38 13.40 -25.47
N ILE A 12 16.31 14.68 -25.17
CA ILE A 12 16.10 15.17 -23.80
C ILE A 12 14.76 14.67 -23.24
N LEU A 13 13.67 14.73 -24.01
CA LEU A 13 12.35 14.25 -23.60
C LEU A 13 12.37 12.74 -23.31
N VAL A 14 13.03 11.96 -24.16
CA VAL A 14 13.16 10.52 -23.94
C VAL A 14 13.92 10.21 -22.66
N ILE A 15 15.03 10.89 -22.42
CA ILE A 15 15.83 10.72 -21.21
C ILE A 15 15.01 11.08 -19.96
N VAL A 16 14.31 12.20 -19.99
CA VAL A 16 13.45 12.65 -18.88
C VAL A 16 12.35 11.63 -18.62
N SER A 17 11.72 11.09 -19.67
CA SER A 17 10.70 10.05 -19.54
C SER A 17 11.25 8.78 -18.89
N LEU A 18 12.45 8.34 -19.30
CA LEU A 18 13.08 7.14 -18.73
C LEU A 18 13.44 7.35 -17.25
N ILE A 19 13.93 8.52 -16.89
CA ILE A 19 14.23 8.86 -15.49
C ILE A 19 12.94 8.89 -14.67
N PHE A 20 11.88 9.48 -15.21
CA PHE A 20 10.58 9.55 -14.55
C PHE A 20 9.99 8.15 -14.28
N VAL A 21 10.06 7.25 -15.28
CA VAL A 21 9.59 5.87 -15.13
C VAL A 21 10.40 5.13 -14.06
N LYS A 22 11.71 5.27 -14.05
CA LYS A 22 12.58 4.67 -13.02
C LYS A 22 12.25 5.18 -11.63
N ASN A 23 12.06 6.47 -11.48
CA ASN A 23 11.71 7.07 -10.20
C ASN A 23 10.33 6.65 -9.73
N PHE A 24 9.39 6.52 -10.66
CA PHE A 24 8.04 6.05 -10.35
C PHE A 24 8.03 4.62 -9.83
N SER A 25 8.79 3.70 -10.47
CA SER A 25 8.87 2.32 -10.02
C SER A 25 9.61 2.18 -8.67
N LYS A 26 10.53 3.06 -8.34
CA LYS A 26 11.20 3.08 -7.02
C LYS A 26 10.26 3.55 -5.91
N LYS A 27 9.30 4.43 -6.19
CA LYS A 27 8.32 4.90 -5.21
C LYS A 27 7.31 3.83 -4.80
N SER A 28 7.19 2.72 -5.53
CA SER A 28 6.25 1.65 -5.20
C SER A 28 6.71 0.74 -4.08
N LYS A 29 7.99 0.84 -3.64
CA LYS A 29 8.50 0.05 -2.51
C LYS A 29 8.39 0.85 -1.23
N VAL A 30 7.26 0.71 -0.55
CA VAL A 30 7.07 1.27 0.79
C VAL A 30 7.73 0.32 1.80
N ASP A 31 8.48 0.87 2.73
CA ASP A 31 9.10 0.09 3.80
C ASP A 31 8.06 -0.20 4.90
N ILE A 32 7.44 -1.35 4.82
CA ILE A 32 6.41 -1.80 5.76
C ILE A 32 6.98 -1.89 7.19
N LYS A 33 8.18 -2.42 7.33
CA LYS A 33 8.83 -2.56 8.65
C LYS A 33 9.01 -1.20 9.33
N LYS A 34 9.41 -0.19 8.55
CA LYS A 34 9.55 1.19 9.05
C LYS A 34 8.20 1.75 9.49
N LEU A 35 7.15 1.56 8.69
CA LEU A 35 5.80 2.01 9.04
C LEU A 35 5.31 1.40 10.35
N ILE A 36 5.55 0.12 10.55
CA ILE A 36 5.17 -0.58 11.78
C ILE A 36 5.92 -0.01 12.99
N LYS A 37 7.22 0.25 12.84
CA LYS A 37 8.03 0.87 13.90
C LYS A 37 7.52 2.27 14.26
N GLU A 38 6.98 3.00 13.29
CA GLU A 38 6.41 4.33 13.48
C GLU A 38 4.98 4.31 14.03
N GLY A 39 4.44 3.13 14.32
CA GLY A 39 3.12 2.99 14.94
C GLY A 39 1.96 2.83 13.96
N ALA A 40 2.21 2.43 12.72
CA ALA A 40 1.13 2.18 11.76
C ALA A 40 0.16 1.12 12.25
N VAL A 41 -1.12 1.32 11.93
CA VAL A 41 -2.19 0.39 12.30
C VAL A 41 -2.32 -0.68 11.23
N ILE A 42 -2.24 -1.95 11.64
CA ILE A 42 -2.39 -3.09 10.72
C ILE A 42 -3.85 -3.51 10.73
N VAL A 43 -4.48 -3.48 9.56
CA VAL A 43 -5.89 -3.86 9.38
C VAL A 43 -5.95 -5.12 8.53
N ASP A 44 -6.42 -6.20 9.13
CA ASP A 44 -6.62 -7.47 8.46
C ASP A 44 -8.04 -7.52 7.90
N VAL A 45 -8.15 -7.53 6.57
CA VAL A 45 -9.44 -7.46 5.89
C VAL A 45 -9.96 -8.84 5.45
N ARG A 46 -9.39 -9.91 6.01
CA ARG A 46 -9.90 -11.27 5.83
C ARG A 46 -11.20 -11.46 6.61
N THR A 47 -11.85 -12.59 6.38
CA THR A 47 -13.02 -12.97 7.18
C THR A 47 -12.62 -13.20 8.64
N GLU A 48 -13.59 -13.14 9.53
CA GLU A 48 -13.37 -13.41 10.96
C GLU A 48 -12.84 -14.84 11.18
N ALA A 49 -13.36 -15.82 10.44
CA ALA A 49 -12.89 -17.20 10.54
C ALA A 49 -11.43 -17.35 10.15
N GLU A 50 -11.01 -16.71 9.06
CA GLU A 50 -9.60 -16.70 8.64
C GLU A 50 -8.72 -16.03 9.71
N TYR A 51 -9.16 -14.91 10.25
CA TYR A 51 -8.43 -14.15 11.27
C TYR A 51 -8.25 -15.00 12.54
N ASN A 52 -9.30 -15.67 12.98
CA ASN A 52 -9.26 -16.48 14.21
C ASN A 52 -8.36 -17.71 14.09
N SER A 53 -8.11 -18.20 12.87
CA SER A 53 -7.21 -19.34 12.66
C SER A 53 -5.72 -18.96 12.67
N GLY A 54 -5.41 -17.67 12.71
CA GLY A 54 -4.05 -17.13 12.78
C GLY A 54 -4.03 -15.72 12.26
N HIS A 55 -3.34 -14.81 12.96
CA HIS A 55 -3.27 -13.40 12.58
C HIS A 55 -2.05 -12.73 13.22
N ILE A 56 -1.79 -11.51 12.80
CA ILE A 56 -0.78 -10.66 13.43
C ILE A 56 -1.34 -10.15 14.76
N GLU A 57 -0.61 -10.36 15.85
CA GLU A 57 -1.09 -10.10 17.21
C GLU A 57 -1.68 -8.71 17.42
N LYS A 58 -1.07 -7.70 16.87
CA LYS A 58 -1.51 -6.30 17.03
C LYS A 58 -2.46 -5.82 15.93
N SER A 59 -2.88 -6.71 15.03
CA SER A 59 -3.77 -6.31 13.93
C SER A 59 -5.22 -6.21 14.38
N ILE A 60 -5.97 -5.40 13.65
CA ILE A 60 -7.42 -5.24 13.85
C ILE A 60 -8.11 -5.93 12.68
N ASN A 61 -9.05 -6.83 12.97
CA ASN A 61 -9.82 -7.49 11.93
C ASN A 61 -11.05 -6.67 11.54
N VAL A 62 -11.06 -6.21 10.30
CA VAL A 62 -12.23 -5.60 9.68
C VAL A 62 -12.42 -6.27 8.33
N PRO A 63 -13.27 -7.29 8.22
CA PRO A 63 -13.54 -7.94 6.94
C PRO A 63 -13.87 -6.92 5.86
N LEU A 64 -13.39 -7.15 4.64
CA LEU A 64 -13.52 -6.17 3.55
C LEU A 64 -14.97 -5.70 3.36
N GLY A 65 -15.95 -6.62 3.47
CA GLY A 65 -17.36 -6.28 3.34
C GLY A 65 -17.89 -5.34 4.43
N ASP A 66 -17.22 -5.28 5.58
CA ASP A 66 -17.62 -4.44 6.71
C ASP A 66 -16.94 -3.08 6.72
N LEU A 67 -15.96 -2.87 5.84
CA LEU A 67 -15.12 -1.68 5.89
C LEU A 67 -15.91 -0.39 5.67
N THR A 68 -16.93 -0.42 4.82
CA THR A 68 -17.72 0.77 4.50
C THR A 68 -18.39 1.40 5.72
N TYR A 69 -18.86 0.59 6.66
CA TYR A 69 -19.50 1.12 7.87
C TYR A 69 -18.60 1.13 9.10
N ARG A 70 -17.43 0.49 9.04
CA ARG A 70 -16.48 0.50 10.15
C ARG A 70 -15.29 1.44 9.93
N ILE A 71 -15.18 2.09 8.79
CA ILE A 71 -14.04 2.95 8.48
C ILE A 71 -13.89 4.12 9.46
N GLY A 72 -15.00 4.61 10.02
CA GLY A 72 -14.99 5.69 11.00
C GLY A 72 -14.32 5.34 12.34
N GLU A 73 -14.05 4.05 12.59
CA GLU A 73 -13.32 3.61 13.78
C GLU A 73 -11.84 3.98 13.74
N PHE A 74 -11.33 4.36 12.56
CA PHE A 74 -9.91 4.68 12.36
C PHE A 74 -9.67 6.17 12.34
N ASN A 75 -8.50 6.57 12.85
CA ASN A 75 -8.07 7.96 12.85
C ASN A 75 -7.35 8.26 11.52
N LYS A 76 -7.76 9.34 10.85
CA LYS A 76 -7.16 9.74 9.57
C LYS A 76 -5.69 10.13 9.67
N GLU A 77 -5.22 10.46 10.85
CA GLU A 77 -3.82 10.78 11.09
C GLU A 77 -2.92 9.53 11.18
N ASP A 78 -3.51 8.37 11.44
CA ASP A 78 -2.77 7.12 11.50
C ASP A 78 -2.43 6.62 10.10
N LYS A 79 -1.24 6.07 9.97
CA LYS A 79 -0.88 5.30 8.78
C LYS A 79 -1.46 3.91 8.91
N ILE A 80 -2.06 3.41 7.84
CA ILE A 80 -2.76 2.14 7.82
C ILE A 80 -2.04 1.17 6.88
N ILE A 81 -1.86 -0.06 7.34
CA ILE A 81 -1.34 -1.16 6.53
C ILE A 81 -2.44 -2.20 6.41
N THR A 82 -2.94 -2.43 5.20
CA THR A 82 -3.96 -3.45 4.95
C THR A 82 -3.28 -4.78 4.64
N VAL A 83 -3.82 -5.87 5.17
CA VAL A 83 -3.32 -7.22 4.89
C VAL A 83 -4.48 -8.18 4.63
N CYS A 84 -4.21 -9.24 3.86
CA CYS A 84 -5.13 -10.33 3.65
C CYS A 84 -4.36 -11.62 3.34
N ALA A 85 -5.04 -12.65 2.80
CA ALA A 85 -4.39 -13.94 2.52
C ALA A 85 -3.38 -13.86 1.36
N ALA A 86 -3.69 -13.08 0.32
CA ALA A 86 -2.87 -13.01 -0.90
C ALA A 86 -2.59 -11.57 -1.39
N GLY A 87 -3.13 -10.56 -0.72
CA GLY A 87 -2.92 -9.15 -1.07
C GLY A 87 -4.01 -8.51 -1.93
N ILE A 88 -4.93 -9.29 -2.50
CA ILE A 88 -5.97 -8.77 -3.40
C ILE A 88 -7.03 -7.97 -2.64
N ARG A 89 -7.59 -8.55 -1.59
CA ARG A 89 -8.56 -7.84 -0.73
C ARG A 89 -7.91 -6.65 -0.04
N ALA A 90 -6.65 -6.80 0.37
CA ALA A 90 -5.87 -5.70 0.96
C ALA A 90 -5.71 -4.53 0.00
N GLU A 91 -5.56 -4.79 -1.31
CA GLU A 91 -5.49 -3.74 -2.32
C GLU A 91 -6.80 -2.97 -2.43
N SER A 92 -7.93 -3.67 -2.45
CA SER A 92 -9.25 -3.05 -2.46
C SER A 92 -9.48 -2.20 -1.21
N ALA A 93 -9.10 -2.71 -0.05
CA ALA A 93 -9.21 -1.97 1.21
C ALA A 93 -8.33 -0.71 1.21
N LYS A 94 -7.10 -0.83 0.74
CA LYS A 94 -6.18 0.31 0.62
C LYS A 94 -6.81 1.41 -0.22
N LYS A 95 -7.31 1.07 -1.39
CA LYS A 95 -7.96 2.03 -2.28
C LYS A 95 -9.15 2.71 -1.63
N TYR A 96 -9.95 1.95 -0.90
CA TYR A 96 -11.11 2.50 -0.20
C TYR A 96 -10.69 3.45 0.91
N PHE A 97 -9.73 3.08 1.75
CA PHE A 97 -9.20 3.97 2.78
C PHE A 97 -8.70 5.29 2.17
N ASN A 98 -7.88 5.19 1.13
CA ASN A 98 -7.29 6.38 0.51
C ASN A 98 -8.36 7.28 -0.16
N SER A 99 -9.44 6.68 -0.70
CA SER A 99 -10.55 7.44 -1.27
C SER A 99 -11.31 8.23 -0.20
N LYS A 100 -11.21 7.84 1.06
CA LYS A 100 -11.86 8.50 2.20
C LYS A 100 -10.92 9.41 2.99
N GLY A 101 -9.73 9.68 2.47
CA GLY A 101 -8.79 10.62 3.08
C GLY A 101 -7.80 10.01 4.06
N TYR A 102 -7.74 8.70 4.16
CA TYR A 102 -6.74 8.00 4.97
C TYR A 102 -5.45 7.80 4.20
N ASN A 103 -4.39 7.44 4.91
CA ASN A 103 -3.10 7.09 4.32
C ASN A 103 -2.87 5.59 4.51
N ALA A 104 -3.24 4.79 3.53
CA ALA A 104 -3.17 3.35 3.59
C ALA A 104 -2.19 2.78 2.55
N THR A 105 -1.50 1.73 2.95
CA THR A 105 -0.55 0.97 2.13
C THR A 105 -0.96 -0.50 2.15
N ASN A 106 -0.88 -1.16 1.00
CA ASN A 106 -1.12 -2.60 0.91
C ASN A 106 0.09 -3.35 1.46
N GLY A 107 -0.08 -4.05 2.56
CA GLY A 107 0.97 -4.89 3.18
C GLY A 107 1.07 -6.29 2.57
N GLY A 108 0.10 -6.68 1.75
CA GLY A 108 0.07 -7.96 1.08
C GLY A 108 -0.38 -9.12 1.96
N LYS A 109 0.35 -10.21 1.91
CA LYS A 109 0.05 -11.42 2.69
C LYS A 109 0.39 -11.20 4.16
N TRP A 110 -0.58 -11.42 5.04
CA TRP A 110 -0.44 -11.15 6.47
C TRP A 110 0.73 -11.93 7.11
N SER A 111 0.94 -13.18 6.69
CA SER A 111 2.02 -14.00 7.26
C SER A 111 3.41 -13.47 6.94
N ASN A 112 3.59 -12.78 5.80
CA ASN A 112 4.87 -12.15 5.46
C ASN A 112 5.21 -11.02 6.43
N ILE A 113 4.22 -10.28 6.89
CA ILE A 113 4.42 -9.21 7.87
C ILE A 113 4.67 -9.81 9.25
N LYS A 114 3.94 -10.86 9.63
CA LYS A 114 4.16 -11.56 10.89
C LYS A 114 5.60 -12.03 11.04
N ASP A 115 6.22 -12.48 9.96
CA ASP A 115 7.59 -13.01 9.97
C ASP A 115 8.66 -11.91 10.13
N ILE A 116 8.34 -10.64 9.92
CA ILE A 116 9.30 -9.54 9.98
C ILE A 116 9.16 -8.64 11.22
N ILE A 117 8.24 -8.95 12.11
CA ILE A 117 8.01 -8.17 13.34
C ILE A 117 8.17 -8.97 14.64
#